data_f5f9bcfcbfbab77e41e1d561f29a3237
#
_entry.id   f5f9bcfcbfbab77e41e1d561f29a3237
#
_cell.length_a   1.000
_cell.length_b   1.000
_cell.length_c   1.000
_cell.angle_alpha   90.00
_cell.angle_beta   90.00
_cell.angle_gamma   90.00
#
_symmetry.space_group_name_H-M   'P 1'
#
loop_
_entity.id
_entity.type
_entity.pdbx_description
1 polymer ?
#
loop_
_entity_poly.entity_id
_entity_poly.type
_entity_poly.pdbx_seq_one_letter_code
_entity_poly.pdbx_strand_id
1 'polypeptide(L)'
;MLTKDRFSPLPRHWLSMDGPSPWWLAKTARRTILVYPPIFPDPPTAGAVTAALKIYIALVAMADDDNQRKRVGRYAVKTTYEEIQQYLKLSRAMVREGLKLLEQCHAIERTGHKPLVYKITGLDRNTEEGAKGFVKLPKGHLYGNRRQSSTLPITLANYPTRGVDAMNGLALYLLLLSVVQRDNNVAMISYERIKERTDMSSKQIRQGLDLLVNHNLISVLRLNNEETFEAFGMPVPETVLRGTPNAYLIKGLKGREYNQRVNTLGEMIKQRKDMVVPADFDEPA
;
A
#
# COMPACT_ATOMS: atom_id res chain seq x y z
N MET A 1 2.61 25.04 -7.25
CA MET A 1 1.24 24.89 -6.74
C MET A 1 0.88 23.42 -6.89
N LEU A 2 0.90 22.64 -5.80
CA LEU A 2 0.54 21.22 -5.84
C LEU A 2 -0.94 21.12 -6.18
N THR A 3 -1.28 20.33 -7.20
CA THR A 3 -2.64 20.06 -7.63
C THR A 3 -3.53 19.68 -6.45
N LYS A 4 -4.82 20.04 -6.54
CA LYS A 4 -5.86 19.75 -5.56
C LYS A 4 -6.06 18.24 -5.28
N ASP A 5 -5.46 17.37 -6.08
CA ASP A 5 -5.63 15.94 -5.99
C ASP A 5 -4.88 15.38 -4.78
N ARG A 6 -5.64 14.82 -3.85
CA ARG A 6 -5.15 14.22 -2.61
C ARG A 6 -4.56 12.82 -2.81
N PHE A 7 -4.59 12.30 -4.02
CA PHE A 7 -4.08 10.98 -4.37
C PHE A 7 -3.29 11.01 -5.68
N SER A 8 -2.41 10.03 -5.85
CA SER A 8 -1.73 9.74 -7.12
C SER A 8 -2.27 8.45 -7.72
N PRO A 9 -2.34 8.33 -9.06
CA PRO A 9 -2.77 7.11 -9.71
C PRO A 9 -1.67 6.04 -9.59
N LEU A 10 -1.96 4.95 -8.88
CA LEU A 10 -1.10 3.77 -8.76
C LEU A 10 -1.57 2.74 -9.79
N PRO A 11 -0.72 2.27 -10.72
CA PRO A 11 -1.12 1.32 -11.76
C PRO A 11 -1.71 0.04 -11.18
N ARG A 12 -2.88 -0.37 -11.66
CA ARG A 12 -3.47 -1.65 -11.28
C ARG A 12 -2.75 -2.81 -11.97
N HIS A 13 -2.15 -2.58 -13.12
CA HIS A 13 -1.44 -3.61 -13.88
C HIS A 13 -0.45 -4.38 -13.01
N TRP A 14 0.54 -3.71 -12.42
CA TRP A 14 1.53 -4.36 -11.57
C TRP A 14 0.92 -5.04 -10.33
N LEU A 15 -0.19 -4.51 -9.79
CA LEU A 15 -0.90 -5.09 -8.66
C LEU A 15 -1.77 -6.31 -9.03
N SER A 16 -2.04 -6.55 -10.29
CA SER A 16 -2.90 -7.63 -10.78
C SER A 16 -2.17 -8.67 -11.64
N MET A 17 -0.84 -8.56 -11.75
CA MET A 17 -0.06 -9.53 -12.52
C MET A 17 -0.05 -10.90 -11.86
N ASP A 18 -0.14 -11.95 -12.67
CA ASP A 18 0.08 -13.33 -12.25
C ASP A 18 1.58 -13.65 -12.10
N GLY A 19 2.46 -12.72 -12.49
CA GLY A 19 3.91 -12.76 -12.44
C GLY A 19 4.48 -11.84 -11.34
N PRO A 20 5.54 -11.07 -11.62
CA PRO A 20 6.33 -10.33 -10.63
C PRO A 20 5.61 -9.11 -10.03
N SER A 21 4.55 -9.35 -9.27
CA SER A 21 3.79 -8.40 -8.47
C SER A 21 4.48 -8.09 -7.12
N PRO A 22 4.02 -7.10 -6.35
CA PRO A 22 4.58 -6.81 -5.03
C PRO A 22 4.59 -8.01 -4.08
N TRP A 23 3.50 -8.77 -4.04
CA TRP A 23 3.41 -9.98 -3.22
C TRP A 23 4.23 -11.14 -3.77
N TRP A 24 4.38 -11.24 -5.09
CA TRP A 24 5.26 -12.21 -5.72
C TRP A 24 6.73 -11.95 -5.33
N LEU A 25 7.20 -10.71 -5.36
CA LEU A 25 8.52 -10.32 -4.85
C LEU A 25 8.70 -10.72 -3.38
N ALA A 26 7.68 -10.47 -2.56
CA ALA A 26 7.72 -10.83 -1.15
C ALA A 26 7.73 -12.37 -0.96
N LYS A 27 6.99 -13.14 -1.76
CA LYS A 27 7.03 -14.62 -1.76
C LYS A 27 8.42 -15.12 -2.12
N THR A 28 9.01 -14.59 -3.18
CA THR A 28 10.37 -14.96 -3.64
C THR A 28 11.41 -14.68 -2.57
N ALA A 29 11.37 -13.50 -1.94
CA ALA A 29 12.28 -13.14 -0.85
C ALA A 29 12.10 -14.02 0.40
N ARG A 30 10.89 -14.53 0.66
CA ARG A 30 10.65 -15.52 1.72
C ARG A 30 11.00 -16.95 1.31
N ARG A 31 11.38 -17.18 0.04
CA ARG A 31 11.61 -18.51 -0.54
C ARG A 31 10.40 -19.45 -0.45
N THR A 32 9.19 -18.89 -0.49
CA THR A 32 7.94 -19.66 -0.44
C THR A 32 7.51 -20.19 -1.79
N ILE A 33 8.12 -19.69 -2.88
CA ILE A 33 7.91 -20.20 -4.24
C ILE A 33 9.24 -20.52 -4.91
N LEU A 34 9.25 -21.59 -5.68
CA LEU A 34 10.30 -21.88 -6.64
C LEU A 34 9.94 -21.20 -7.95
N VAL A 35 10.75 -20.24 -8.36
CA VAL A 35 10.55 -19.51 -9.61
C VAL A 35 11.23 -20.27 -10.73
N TYR A 36 10.44 -20.71 -11.71
CA TYR A 36 10.99 -21.36 -12.90
C TYR A 36 10.35 -20.84 -14.19
N PRO A 37 11.10 -20.33 -15.17
CA PRO A 37 12.53 -20.01 -15.08
C PRO A 37 12.80 -18.87 -14.08
N PRO A 38 13.96 -18.83 -13.45
CA PRO A 38 14.28 -17.83 -12.45
C PRO A 38 14.38 -16.44 -13.13
N ILE A 39 13.47 -15.53 -12.78
CA ILE A 39 13.55 -14.11 -13.20
C ILE A 39 14.79 -13.47 -12.56
N PHE A 40 15.18 -13.97 -11.38
CA PHE A 40 16.37 -13.54 -10.67
C PHE A 40 17.35 -14.72 -10.56
N PRO A 41 18.62 -14.54 -10.88
CA PRO A 41 19.64 -15.58 -10.66
C PRO A 41 19.74 -15.96 -9.18
N ASP A 42 19.58 -14.97 -8.29
CA ASP A 42 19.53 -15.15 -6.84
C ASP A 42 18.21 -14.54 -6.30
N PRO A 43 17.58 -15.18 -5.30
CA PRO A 43 16.37 -14.62 -4.69
C PRO A 43 16.69 -13.28 -4.02
N PRO A 44 15.85 -12.25 -4.23
CA PRO A 44 16.09 -10.94 -3.64
C PRO A 44 15.99 -11.02 -2.10
N THR A 45 16.79 -10.21 -1.42
CA THR A 45 16.69 -10.10 0.04
C THR A 45 15.45 -9.31 0.46
N ALA A 46 14.94 -9.56 1.67
CA ALA A 46 13.79 -8.81 2.20
C ALA A 46 14.05 -7.28 2.22
N GLY A 47 15.30 -6.87 2.51
CA GLY A 47 15.69 -5.46 2.47
C GLY A 47 15.64 -4.85 1.07
N ALA A 48 16.09 -5.58 0.04
CA ALA A 48 16.03 -5.13 -1.35
C ALA A 48 14.58 -5.00 -1.83
N VAL A 49 13.71 -5.96 -1.49
CA VAL A 49 12.28 -5.88 -1.81
C VAL A 49 11.61 -4.72 -1.07
N THR A 50 11.89 -4.53 0.22
CA THR A 50 11.38 -3.37 0.98
C THR A 50 11.80 -2.06 0.33
N ALA A 51 13.06 -1.93 -0.09
CA ALA A 51 13.55 -0.75 -0.79
C ALA A 51 12.82 -0.55 -2.13
N ALA A 52 12.63 -1.62 -2.92
CA ALA A 52 11.88 -1.57 -4.17
C ALA A 52 10.45 -1.06 -3.97
N LEU A 53 9.73 -1.60 -2.98
CA LEU A 53 8.36 -1.19 -2.68
C LEU A 53 8.29 0.28 -2.20
N LYS A 54 9.22 0.72 -1.33
CA LYS A 54 9.32 2.13 -0.91
C LYS A 54 9.58 3.05 -2.10
N ILE A 55 10.54 2.71 -2.95
CA ILE A 55 10.91 3.49 -4.14
C ILE A 55 9.73 3.56 -5.10
N TYR A 56 9.05 2.45 -5.36
CA TYR A 56 7.90 2.43 -6.26
C TYR A 56 6.77 3.36 -5.78
N ILE A 57 6.39 3.25 -4.52
CA ILE A 57 5.36 4.11 -3.92
C ILE A 57 5.76 5.59 -4.02
N ALA A 58 7.02 5.92 -3.74
CA ALA A 58 7.53 7.27 -3.83
C ALA A 58 7.53 7.80 -5.28
N LEU A 59 8.01 7.01 -6.24
CA LEU A 59 8.02 7.40 -7.65
C LEU A 59 6.60 7.64 -8.18
N VAL A 60 5.64 6.76 -7.86
CA VAL A 60 4.23 6.96 -8.22
C VAL A 60 3.68 8.26 -7.61
N ALA A 61 3.98 8.53 -6.35
CA ALA A 61 3.55 9.76 -5.70
C ALA A 61 4.20 11.02 -6.32
N MET A 62 5.46 10.94 -6.74
CA MET A 62 6.20 12.02 -7.40
C MET A 62 5.76 12.25 -8.84
N ALA A 63 5.45 11.19 -9.59
CA ALA A 63 5.06 11.27 -11.00
C ALA A 63 3.79 12.10 -11.25
N ASP A 64 2.99 12.29 -10.22
CA ASP A 64 1.77 13.12 -10.25
C ASP A 64 2.03 14.59 -9.87
N ASP A 65 3.28 15.02 -9.71
CA ASP A 65 3.64 16.40 -9.46
C ASP A 65 3.64 17.20 -10.76
N ASP A 66 3.02 18.39 -10.74
CA ASP A 66 2.93 19.27 -11.92
C ASP A 66 4.30 19.68 -12.45
N ASN A 67 5.29 19.84 -11.58
CA ASN A 67 6.65 20.15 -11.97
C ASN A 67 7.31 19.00 -12.73
N GLN A 68 7.07 17.76 -12.29
CA GLN A 68 7.56 16.58 -12.99
C GLN A 68 6.85 16.42 -14.34
N ARG A 69 5.51 16.57 -14.39
CA ARG A 69 4.73 16.52 -15.65
C ARG A 69 5.21 17.50 -16.70
N LYS A 70 5.58 18.72 -16.30
CA LYS A 70 6.12 19.75 -17.20
C LYS A 70 7.52 19.41 -17.70
N ARG A 71 8.33 18.72 -16.90
CA ARG A 71 9.73 18.42 -17.21
C ARG A 71 9.92 17.17 -18.07
N VAL A 72 9.18 16.11 -17.78
CA VAL A 72 9.43 14.77 -18.36
C VAL A 72 8.17 14.08 -18.86
N GLY A 73 7.02 14.75 -18.83
CA GLY A 73 5.76 14.20 -19.30
C GLY A 73 4.96 13.48 -18.18
N ARG A 74 3.84 12.91 -18.58
CA ARG A 74 2.96 12.19 -17.65
C ARG A 74 3.60 10.88 -17.19
N TYR A 75 3.40 10.55 -15.93
CA TYR A 75 3.80 9.26 -15.32
C TYR A 75 5.31 9.00 -15.34
N ALA A 76 6.10 10.05 -15.44
CA ALA A 76 7.54 9.97 -15.38
C ALA A 76 8.11 10.86 -14.27
N VAL A 77 9.23 10.45 -13.69
CA VAL A 77 9.94 11.16 -12.64
C VAL A 77 11.39 11.34 -13.04
N LYS A 78 11.84 12.59 -13.05
CA LYS A 78 13.25 12.94 -13.21
C LYS A 78 13.86 13.11 -11.83
N THR A 79 14.73 12.19 -11.43
CA THR A 79 15.36 12.21 -10.10
C THR A 79 16.72 11.55 -10.11
N THR A 80 17.51 11.78 -9.05
CA THR A 80 18.82 11.20 -8.87
C THR A 80 18.81 10.15 -7.76
N TYR A 81 19.87 9.33 -7.67
CA TYR A 81 20.02 8.36 -6.58
C TYR A 81 20.13 9.07 -5.22
N GLU A 82 20.81 10.19 -5.20
CA GLU A 82 21.00 11.03 -4.01
C GLU A 82 19.65 11.55 -3.48
N GLU A 83 18.80 12.04 -4.38
CA GLU A 83 17.45 12.48 -4.01
C GLU A 83 16.61 11.32 -3.47
N ILE A 84 16.62 10.15 -4.12
CA ILE A 84 15.90 8.96 -3.63
C ILE A 84 16.41 8.53 -2.25
N GLN A 85 17.75 8.54 -2.04
CA GLN A 85 18.35 8.22 -0.75
C GLN A 85 17.86 9.17 0.35
N GLN A 86 17.88 10.47 0.06
CA GLN A 86 17.46 11.50 0.98
C GLN A 86 15.95 11.38 1.29
N TYR A 87 15.12 11.17 0.27
CA TYR A 87 13.66 11.08 0.41
C TYR A 87 13.20 9.87 1.21
N LEU A 88 13.88 8.74 1.07
CA LEU A 88 13.44 7.47 1.64
C LEU A 88 14.34 6.96 2.78
N LYS A 89 15.41 7.69 3.10
CA LYS A 89 16.44 7.29 4.07
C LYS A 89 17.02 5.89 3.75
N LEU A 90 17.30 5.66 2.46
CA LEU A 90 17.89 4.41 1.98
C LEU A 90 19.38 4.59 1.73
N SER A 91 20.17 3.53 1.90
CA SER A 91 21.55 3.54 1.43
C SER A 91 21.62 3.47 -0.09
N ARG A 92 22.74 3.95 -0.69
CA ARG A 92 22.95 3.88 -2.15
C ARG A 92 22.81 2.47 -2.71
N ALA A 93 23.33 1.47 -1.96
CA ALA A 93 23.20 0.06 -2.34
C ALA A 93 21.73 -0.38 -2.38
N MET A 94 20.92 -0.02 -1.37
CA MET A 94 19.48 -0.34 -1.34
C MET A 94 18.72 0.35 -2.47
N VAL A 95 19.05 1.60 -2.81
CA VAL A 95 18.43 2.30 -3.95
C VAL A 95 18.76 1.57 -5.24
N ARG A 96 20.01 1.21 -5.47
CA ARG A 96 20.44 0.47 -6.66
C ARG A 96 19.70 -0.87 -6.80
N GLU A 97 19.69 -1.67 -5.74
CA GLU A 97 19.04 -2.99 -5.75
C GLU A 97 17.51 -2.85 -5.91
N GLY A 98 16.90 -1.91 -5.22
CA GLY A 98 15.45 -1.66 -5.32
C GLY A 98 15.03 -1.23 -6.74
N LEU A 99 15.76 -0.31 -7.37
CA LEU A 99 15.50 0.10 -8.75
C LEU A 99 15.71 -1.04 -9.73
N LYS A 100 16.78 -1.83 -9.56
CA LYS A 100 17.04 -3.02 -10.38
C LYS A 100 15.87 -4.01 -10.34
N LEU A 101 15.35 -4.29 -9.14
CA LEU A 101 14.18 -5.17 -8.97
C LEU A 101 12.94 -4.61 -9.67
N LEU A 102 12.67 -3.31 -9.57
CA LEU A 102 11.53 -2.68 -10.22
C LEU A 102 11.63 -2.73 -11.75
N GLU A 103 12.81 -2.54 -12.31
CA GLU A 103 13.09 -2.67 -13.75
C GLU A 103 12.89 -4.12 -14.22
N GLN A 104 13.43 -5.09 -13.47
CA GLN A 104 13.27 -6.52 -13.77
C GLN A 104 11.82 -7.01 -13.69
N CYS A 105 11.00 -6.38 -12.82
CA CYS A 105 9.57 -6.65 -12.71
C CYS A 105 8.73 -5.82 -13.69
N HIS A 106 9.34 -5.07 -14.58
CA HIS A 106 8.64 -4.16 -15.50
C HIS A 106 7.67 -3.19 -14.81
N ALA A 107 7.91 -2.86 -13.54
CA ALA A 107 7.12 -1.87 -12.80
C ALA A 107 7.50 -0.42 -13.19
N ILE A 108 8.75 -0.24 -13.61
CA ILE A 108 9.29 1.02 -14.13
C ILE A 108 10.18 0.78 -15.35
N GLU A 109 10.28 1.79 -16.18
CA GLU A 109 11.26 1.89 -17.28
C GLU A 109 12.22 3.02 -16.95
N ARG A 110 13.52 2.77 -17.10
CA ARG A 110 14.54 3.78 -16.91
C ARG A 110 15.07 4.27 -18.26
N THR A 111 15.08 5.59 -18.43
CA THR A 111 15.57 6.25 -19.64
C THR A 111 16.49 7.42 -19.31
N GLY A 112 17.27 7.88 -20.29
CA GLY A 112 18.18 9.02 -20.14
C GLY A 112 19.49 8.66 -19.44
N HIS A 113 20.35 9.70 -19.27
CA HIS A 113 21.62 9.56 -18.61
C HIS A 113 21.59 10.37 -17.32
N LYS A 114 22.17 11.38 -16.98
CA LYS A 114 22.15 12.11 -15.70
C LYS A 114 21.44 13.45 -15.85
N PRO A 115 20.36 13.69 -15.10
CA PRO A 115 19.61 12.81 -14.20
C PRO A 115 18.74 11.81 -14.95
N LEU A 116 18.51 10.65 -14.31
CA LEU A 116 17.69 9.56 -14.85
C LEU A 116 16.20 9.91 -14.84
N VAL A 117 15.49 9.39 -15.82
CA VAL A 117 14.03 9.47 -15.87
C VAL A 117 13.45 8.09 -15.69
N TYR A 118 12.55 7.96 -14.73
CA TYR A 118 11.82 6.74 -14.41
C TYR A 118 10.38 6.89 -14.84
N LYS A 119 9.94 6.12 -15.82
CA LYS A 119 8.56 6.06 -16.30
C LYS A 119 7.84 4.93 -15.56
N ILE A 120 6.68 5.23 -14.99
CA ILE A 120 5.83 4.23 -14.34
C ILE A 120 5.04 3.49 -15.42
N THR A 121 5.16 2.17 -15.46
CA THR A 121 4.45 1.33 -16.42
C THR A 121 2.98 1.15 -16.04
N GLY A 122 2.12 0.86 -17.03
CA GLY A 122 0.71 0.54 -16.80
C GLY A 122 -0.18 1.72 -16.40
N LEU A 123 0.21 2.97 -16.67
CA LEU A 123 -0.64 4.16 -16.50
C LEU A 123 -1.08 4.78 -17.85
N ASP A 124 -0.46 4.41 -18.93
CA ASP A 124 -0.86 4.87 -20.27
C ASP A 124 -2.08 4.08 -20.73
N ARG A 125 -3.24 4.74 -20.81
CA ARG A 125 -4.51 4.13 -21.21
C ARG A 125 -4.53 3.59 -22.64
N ASN A 126 -3.58 3.99 -23.46
CA ASN A 126 -3.44 3.52 -24.84
C ASN A 126 -2.71 2.17 -24.90
N THR A 127 -2.18 1.67 -23.80
CA THR A 127 -1.55 0.35 -23.70
C THR A 127 -2.49 -0.65 -23.04
N GLU A 128 -2.28 -1.94 -23.31
CA GLU A 128 -3.05 -3.02 -22.70
C GLU A 128 -2.91 -3.00 -21.16
N GLU A 129 -1.71 -2.73 -20.65
CA GLU A 129 -1.45 -2.60 -19.23
C GLU A 129 -2.23 -1.44 -18.60
N GLY A 130 -2.29 -0.30 -19.27
CA GLY A 130 -3.00 0.89 -18.80
C GLY A 130 -4.52 0.75 -18.86
N ALA A 131 -5.05 -0.11 -19.72
CA ALA A 131 -6.47 -0.43 -19.79
C ALA A 131 -7.00 -1.06 -18.48
N LYS A 132 -6.15 -1.72 -17.67
CA LYS A 132 -6.51 -2.24 -16.34
C LYS A 132 -6.82 -1.14 -15.32
N GLY A 133 -6.51 0.11 -15.63
CA GLY A 133 -6.80 1.28 -14.79
C GLY A 133 -5.83 1.46 -13.63
N PHE A 134 -6.27 2.23 -12.64
CA PHE A 134 -5.45 2.57 -11.46
C PHE A 134 -6.24 2.49 -10.17
N VAL A 135 -5.51 2.46 -9.04
CA VAL A 135 -6.02 2.65 -7.69
C VAL A 135 -5.49 3.96 -7.10
N LYS A 136 -6.16 4.47 -6.07
CA LYS A 136 -5.79 5.74 -5.44
C LYS A 136 -4.67 5.52 -4.41
N LEU A 137 -3.50 6.12 -4.62
CA LEU A 137 -2.43 6.19 -3.63
C LEU A 137 -2.56 7.49 -2.83
N PRO A 138 -2.65 7.47 -1.48
CA PRO A 138 -2.88 8.68 -0.65
C PRO A 138 -1.65 9.58 -0.57
N LYS A 139 -1.37 10.35 -1.61
CA LYS A 139 -0.22 11.24 -1.75
C LYS A 139 -0.07 12.20 -0.57
N GLY A 140 -1.17 12.90 -0.22
CA GLY A 140 -1.13 13.92 0.83
C GLY A 140 -0.74 13.38 2.21
N HIS A 141 -1.04 12.11 2.49
CA HIS A 141 -0.68 11.45 3.74
C HIS A 141 0.78 11.00 3.75
N LEU A 142 1.29 10.51 2.62
CA LEU A 142 2.66 10.05 2.49
C LEU A 142 3.67 11.20 2.65
N TYR A 143 3.32 12.41 2.21
CA TYR A 143 4.16 13.61 2.28
C TYR A 143 3.99 14.44 3.55
N GLY A 144 3.10 14.05 4.47
CA GLY A 144 2.85 14.82 5.70
C GLY A 144 1.99 16.08 5.49
N ASN A 145 1.75 16.83 6.58
CA ASN A 145 0.93 18.03 6.54
C ASN A 145 1.61 19.15 5.73
N ARG A 146 0.88 19.72 4.77
CA ARG A 146 1.31 20.81 3.84
C ARG A 146 1.86 22.09 4.50
N ARG A 147 1.73 22.24 5.81
CA ARG A 147 2.22 23.45 6.54
C ARG A 147 3.73 23.45 6.75
N GLN A 148 4.37 22.29 6.70
CA GLN A 148 5.82 22.19 6.63
C GLN A 148 6.17 21.99 5.16
N SER A 149 6.95 22.89 4.59
CA SER A 149 7.40 22.91 3.19
C SER A 149 8.28 21.70 2.78
N SER A 150 8.10 20.57 3.45
CA SER A 150 8.82 19.33 3.21
C SER A 150 8.22 18.63 1.98
N THR A 151 9.00 18.58 0.92
CA THR A 151 8.72 17.79 -0.29
C THR A 151 8.98 16.30 -0.08
N LEU A 152 9.29 15.85 1.15
CA LEU A 152 9.73 14.51 1.48
C LEU A 152 8.55 13.60 1.89
N PRO A 153 8.51 12.34 1.45
CA PRO A 153 7.53 11.36 1.89
C PRO A 153 7.85 10.87 3.31
N ILE A 154 7.57 11.71 4.32
CA ILE A 154 7.97 11.51 5.73
C ILE A 154 7.52 10.15 6.24
N THR A 155 6.32 9.72 5.92
CA THR A 155 5.77 8.42 6.38
C THR A 155 6.59 7.25 5.84
N LEU A 156 6.92 7.25 4.54
CA LEU A 156 7.76 6.22 3.95
C LEU A 156 9.22 6.30 4.41
N ALA A 157 9.77 7.51 4.60
CA ALA A 157 11.14 7.69 5.08
C ALA A 157 11.34 7.05 6.47
N ASN A 158 10.34 7.15 7.34
CA ASN A 158 10.39 6.60 8.69
C ASN A 158 9.93 5.13 8.78
N TYR A 159 9.37 4.58 7.70
CA TYR A 159 9.02 3.15 7.65
C TYR A 159 10.28 2.27 7.65
N PRO A 160 10.31 1.16 8.41
CA PRO A 160 11.50 0.30 8.48
C PRO A 160 11.91 -0.24 7.12
N THR A 161 13.21 -0.47 6.94
CA THR A 161 13.78 -1.00 5.67
C THR A 161 14.38 -2.38 5.83
N ARG A 162 14.46 -2.89 7.05
CA ARG A 162 15.04 -4.19 7.36
C ARG A 162 13.98 -5.11 7.97
N GLY A 163 14.18 -6.41 7.74
CA GLY A 163 13.31 -7.45 8.27
C GLY A 163 12.19 -7.86 7.32
N VAL A 164 11.76 -9.09 7.49
CA VAL A 164 10.68 -9.69 6.69
C VAL A 164 9.34 -9.00 6.97
N ASP A 165 9.11 -8.55 8.19
CA ASP A 165 7.87 -7.88 8.59
C ASP A 165 7.69 -6.52 7.89
N ALA A 166 8.79 -5.77 7.72
CA ALA A 166 8.76 -4.52 6.96
C ALA A 166 8.38 -4.75 5.49
N MET A 167 8.97 -5.77 4.87
CA MET A 167 8.65 -6.18 3.51
C MET A 167 7.18 -6.61 3.40
N ASN A 168 6.74 -7.50 4.29
CA ASN A 168 5.37 -7.99 4.33
C ASN A 168 4.36 -6.87 4.52
N GLY A 169 4.64 -5.92 5.41
CA GLY A 169 3.78 -4.76 5.64
C GLY A 169 3.58 -3.93 4.38
N LEU A 170 4.64 -3.57 3.64
CA LEU A 170 4.48 -2.82 2.38
C LEU A 170 3.77 -3.62 1.29
N ALA A 171 4.04 -4.92 1.18
CA ALA A 171 3.30 -5.79 0.26
C ALA A 171 1.80 -5.84 0.62
N LEU A 172 1.47 -5.95 1.91
CA LEU A 172 0.09 -5.86 2.41
C LEU A 172 -0.53 -4.49 2.12
N TYR A 173 0.21 -3.40 2.31
CA TYR A 173 -0.28 -2.05 1.99
C TYR A 173 -0.71 -1.93 0.53
N LEU A 174 0.12 -2.39 -0.40
CA LEU A 174 -0.21 -2.40 -1.82
C LEU A 174 -1.37 -3.34 -2.14
N LEU A 175 -1.46 -4.50 -1.48
CA LEU A 175 -2.59 -5.41 -1.61
C LEU A 175 -3.89 -4.73 -1.15
N LEU A 176 -3.88 -4.09 0.02
CA LEU A 176 -5.04 -3.37 0.53
C LEU A 176 -5.47 -2.26 -0.43
N LEU A 177 -4.52 -1.47 -0.96
CA LEU A 177 -4.81 -0.45 -1.99
C LEU A 177 -5.47 -1.08 -3.24
N SER A 178 -5.06 -2.29 -3.65
CA SER A 178 -5.60 -2.95 -4.85
C SER A 178 -7.07 -3.37 -4.70
N VAL A 179 -7.54 -3.60 -3.46
CA VAL A 179 -8.90 -4.06 -3.14
C VAL A 179 -9.78 -2.96 -2.53
N VAL A 180 -9.26 -1.73 -2.44
CA VAL A 180 -10.06 -0.58 -1.97
C VAL A 180 -11.28 -0.40 -2.85
N GLN A 181 -12.43 -0.31 -2.22
CA GLN A 181 -13.68 0.03 -2.89
C GLN A 181 -13.67 1.51 -3.31
N ARG A 182 -14.15 1.80 -4.52
CA ARG A 182 -14.09 3.14 -5.12
C ARG A 182 -14.91 4.17 -4.34
N ASP A 183 -16.04 3.74 -3.79
CA ASP A 183 -17.04 4.64 -3.23
C ASP A 183 -16.76 5.04 -1.79
N ASN A 184 -16.18 4.16 -0.98
CA ASN A 184 -15.94 4.39 0.44
C ASN A 184 -14.46 4.45 0.85
N ASN A 185 -13.53 4.16 -0.07
CA ASN A 185 -12.08 4.13 0.19
C ASN A 185 -11.66 3.16 1.31
N VAL A 186 -12.44 2.10 1.52
CA VAL A 186 -12.18 1.05 2.48
C VAL A 186 -11.78 -0.22 1.75
N ALA A 187 -10.75 -0.89 2.23
CA ALA A 187 -10.36 -2.21 1.78
C ALA A 187 -11.04 -3.26 2.68
N MET A 188 -11.85 -4.12 2.08
CA MET A 188 -12.50 -5.22 2.77
C MET A 188 -11.94 -6.53 2.26
N ILE A 189 -11.23 -7.25 3.12
CA ILE A 189 -10.60 -8.52 2.76
C ILE A 189 -10.41 -9.39 4.00
N SER A 190 -10.73 -10.70 3.90
CA SER A 190 -10.50 -11.64 4.99
C SER A 190 -9.02 -12.07 5.08
N TYR A 191 -8.63 -12.62 6.23
CA TYR A 191 -7.28 -13.18 6.42
C TYR A 191 -7.01 -14.34 5.45
N GLU A 192 -8.01 -15.16 5.17
CA GLU A 192 -7.94 -16.29 4.24
C GLU A 192 -7.58 -15.79 2.84
N ARG A 193 -8.25 -14.75 2.38
CA ARG A 193 -7.98 -14.12 1.08
C ARG A 193 -6.59 -13.48 1.01
N ILE A 194 -6.13 -12.88 2.12
CA ILE A 194 -4.76 -12.37 2.20
C ILE A 194 -3.76 -13.51 2.10
N LYS A 195 -3.97 -14.63 2.82
CA LYS A 195 -3.13 -15.81 2.75
C LYS A 195 -3.05 -16.38 1.33
N GLU A 196 -4.20 -16.60 0.69
CA GLU A 196 -4.29 -17.11 -0.69
C GLU A 196 -3.45 -16.28 -1.67
N ARG A 197 -3.50 -14.93 -1.54
CA ARG A 197 -2.77 -14.05 -2.45
C ARG A 197 -1.29 -13.91 -2.12
N THR A 198 -0.93 -13.96 -0.85
CA THR A 198 0.41 -13.57 -0.39
C THR A 198 1.25 -14.74 0.12
N ASP A 199 0.67 -15.91 0.38
CA ASP A 199 1.29 -17.06 1.09
C ASP A 199 1.89 -16.67 2.45
N MET A 200 1.36 -15.62 3.07
CA MET A 200 1.76 -15.23 4.42
C MET A 200 1.04 -16.07 5.46
N SER A 201 1.74 -16.49 6.51
CA SER A 201 1.10 -17.04 7.69
C SER A 201 0.28 -15.99 8.44
N SER A 202 -0.69 -16.40 9.26
CA SER A 202 -1.48 -15.46 10.09
C SER A 202 -0.60 -14.57 10.97
N LYS A 203 0.52 -15.10 11.47
CA LYS A 203 1.51 -14.36 12.25
C LYS A 203 2.16 -13.25 11.42
N GLN A 204 2.59 -13.56 10.21
CA GLN A 204 3.21 -12.60 9.29
C GLN A 204 2.23 -11.50 8.86
N ILE A 205 0.96 -11.86 8.60
CA ILE A 205 -0.09 -10.89 8.28
C ILE A 205 -0.28 -9.94 9.46
N ARG A 206 -0.42 -10.46 10.68
CA ARG A 206 -0.58 -9.64 11.88
C ARG A 206 0.59 -8.69 12.06
N GLN A 207 1.83 -9.18 12.03
CA GLN A 207 3.03 -8.36 12.20
C GLN A 207 3.14 -7.27 11.12
N GLY A 208 2.83 -7.61 9.86
CA GLY A 208 2.81 -6.63 8.78
C GLY A 208 1.73 -5.56 8.95
N LEU A 209 0.51 -5.94 9.37
CA LEU A 209 -0.58 -5.00 9.66
C LEU A 209 -0.27 -4.11 10.86
N ASP A 210 0.31 -4.66 11.93
CA ASP A 210 0.74 -3.90 13.11
C ASP A 210 1.75 -2.82 12.74
N LEU A 211 2.71 -3.15 11.87
CA LEU A 211 3.65 -2.15 11.34
C LEU A 211 2.94 -1.04 10.55
N LEU A 212 1.96 -1.38 9.71
CA LEU A 212 1.21 -0.38 8.95
C LEU A 212 0.39 0.53 9.87
N VAL A 213 -0.20 0.00 10.94
CA VAL A 213 -0.92 0.77 11.96
C VAL A 213 0.03 1.68 12.72
N ASN A 214 1.17 1.15 13.20
CA ASN A 214 2.17 1.90 13.95
C ASN A 214 2.79 3.05 13.14
N HIS A 215 2.92 2.85 11.83
CA HIS A 215 3.37 3.91 10.91
C HIS A 215 2.21 4.74 10.35
N ASN A 216 1.01 4.63 10.91
CA ASN A 216 -0.17 5.43 10.56
C ASN A 216 -0.55 5.33 9.06
N LEU A 217 -0.29 4.21 8.40
CA LEU A 217 -0.67 3.97 7.01
C LEU A 217 -2.11 3.46 6.88
N ILE A 218 -2.57 2.70 7.87
CA ILE A 218 -3.92 2.14 7.92
C ILE A 218 -4.51 2.22 9.34
N SER A 219 -5.82 2.00 9.43
CA SER A 219 -6.50 1.58 10.67
C SER A 219 -7.25 0.29 10.39
N VAL A 220 -7.24 -0.64 11.34
CA VAL A 220 -7.91 -1.95 11.22
C VAL A 220 -9.16 -1.94 12.08
N LEU A 221 -10.28 -2.31 11.49
CA LEU A 221 -11.55 -2.49 12.17
C LEU A 221 -12.03 -3.91 11.92
N ARG A 222 -12.44 -4.58 12.97
CA ARG A 222 -13.10 -5.89 12.89
C ARG A 222 -14.60 -5.66 13.03
N LEU A 223 -15.34 -5.98 12.00
CA LEU A 223 -16.77 -5.79 11.92
C LEU A 223 -17.45 -7.13 11.72
N ASN A 224 -18.63 -7.31 12.33
CA ASN A 224 -19.55 -8.36 11.92
C ASN A 224 -20.28 -7.93 10.63
N ASN A 225 -21.09 -8.85 10.04
CA ASN A 225 -21.77 -8.58 8.78
C ASN A 225 -22.81 -7.46 8.89
N GLU A 226 -23.51 -7.37 10.01
CA GLU A 226 -24.54 -6.34 10.25
C GLU A 226 -23.88 -4.96 10.35
N GLU A 227 -22.84 -4.84 11.18
CA GLU A 227 -22.07 -3.60 11.32
C GLU A 227 -21.45 -3.15 9.99
N THR A 228 -21.03 -4.11 9.16
CA THR A 228 -20.48 -3.80 7.84
C THR A 228 -21.56 -3.23 6.92
N PHE A 229 -22.75 -3.83 6.93
CA PHE A 229 -23.88 -3.34 6.14
C PHE A 229 -24.32 -1.94 6.60
N GLU A 230 -24.49 -1.74 7.89
CA GLU A 230 -24.88 -0.44 8.45
C GLU A 230 -23.84 0.65 8.16
N ALA A 231 -22.53 0.33 8.34
CA ALA A 231 -21.46 1.31 8.16
C ALA A 231 -21.21 1.69 6.71
N PHE A 232 -21.42 0.77 5.77
CA PHE A 232 -21.03 0.97 4.36
C PHE A 232 -22.19 0.93 3.38
N GLY A 233 -23.40 0.56 3.86
CA GLY A 233 -24.61 0.49 3.01
C GLY A 233 -24.51 -0.55 1.90
N MET A 234 -23.64 -1.54 2.05
CA MET A 234 -23.38 -2.57 1.05
C MET A 234 -23.34 -3.96 1.69
N PRO A 235 -24.02 -4.96 1.10
CA PRO A 235 -23.85 -6.33 1.54
C PRO A 235 -22.41 -6.75 1.28
N VAL A 236 -21.81 -7.44 2.25
CA VAL A 236 -20.51 -8.06 2.05
C VAL A 236 -20.67 -9.20 1.03
N PRO A 237 -19.92 -9.20 -0.08
CA PRO A 237 -20.01 -10.30 -1.04
C PRO A 237 -19.76 -11.65 -0.34
N GLU A 238 -20.53 -12.68 -0.65
CA GLU A 238 -20.39 -14.02 -0.06
C GLU A 238 -18.95 -14.57 -0.17
N THR A 239 -18.23 -14.19 -1.22
CA THR A 239 -16.82 -14.54 -1.42
C THR A 239 -15.88 -13.93 -0.37
N VAL A 240 -16.31 -12.91 0.37
CA VAL A 240 -15.58 -12.26 1.47
C VAL A 240 -15.96 -12.87 2.81
N LEU A 241 -17.11 -13.56 2.90
CA LEU A 241 -17.72 -14.12 4.11
C LEU A 241 -17.02 -15.37 4.66
N ARG A 242 -15.98 -15.88 4.00
CA ARG A 242 -15.14 -16.93 4.59
C ARG A 242 -14.25 -16.30 5.68
N GLY A 243 -14.78 -16.25 6.89
CA GLY A 243 -14.16 -15.63 8.05
C GLY A 243 -14.74 -14.23 8.34
N THR A 244 -14.51 -13.71 9.55
CA THR A 244 -14.96 -12.35 9.92
C THR A 244 -14.24 -11.32 9.05
N PRO A 245 -14.93 -10.55 8.22
CA PRO A 245 -14.28 -9.56 7.37
C PRO A 245 -13.60 -8.50 8.24
N ASN A 246 -12.42 -8.09 7.83
CA ASN A 246 -11.76 -6.93 8.41
C ASN A 246 -11.90 -5.76 7.45
N ALA A 247 -12.24 -4.60 7.97
CA ALA A 247 -12.22 -3.34 7.25
C ALA A 247 -10.90 -2.62 7.52
N TYR A 248 -10.21 -2.25 6.44
CA TYR A 248 -8.93 -1.55 6.50
C TYR A 248 -9.14 -0.15 5.95
N LEU A 249 -9.08 0.84 6.83
CA LEU A 249 -9.20 2.24 6.47
C LEU A 249 -7.84 2.75 6.03
N ILE A 250 -7.70 3.09 4.74
CA ILE A 250 -6.45 3.63 4.22
C ILE A 250 -6.32 5.10 4.62
N LYS A 251 -5.28 5.43 5.38
CA LYS A 251 -5.05 6.80 5.85
C LYS A 251 -4.76 7.75 4.67
N GLY A 252 -5.43 8.90 4.69
CA GLY A 252 -5.25 9.94 3.67
C GLY A 252 -6.14 9.82 2.42
N LEU A 253 -6.88 8.73 2.23
CA LEU A 253 -7.94 8.64 1.24
C LEU A 253 -9.24 9.21 1.84
N LYS A 254 -9.41 10.53 1.82
CA LYS A 254 -10.57 11.20 2.41
C LYS A 254 -11.58 11.60 1.33
N GLY A 255 -12.80 11.05 1.38
CA GLY A 255 -14.02 11.66 0.81
C GLY A 255 -14.81 12.38 1.91
N ARG A 256 -15.77 13.27 1.56
CA ARG A 256 -16.68 13.89 2.55
C ARG A 256 -17.48 12.83 3.32
N GLU A 257 -17.96 11.84 2.63
CA GLU A 257 -18.70 10.71 3.20
C GLU A 257 -17.86 9.77 4.05
N TYR A 258 -16.55 9.67 3.76
CA TYR A 258 -15.62 8.85 4.54
C TYR A 258 -15.50 9.34 6.00
N ASN A 259 -15.43 10.64 6.24
CA ASN A 259 -15.30 11.17 7.60
C ASN A 259 -16.58 10.92 8.43
N GLN A 260 -17.76 11.03 7.82
CA GLN A 260 -19.03 10.71 8.49
C GLN A 260 -19.08 9.22 8.84
N ARG A 261 -18.79 8.34 7.89
CA ARG A 261 -18.82 6.88 8.11
C ARG A 261 -17.76 6.39 9.11
N VAL A 262 -16.55 6.95 9.08
CA VAL A 262 -15.50 6.63 10.07
C VAL A 262 -15.89 7.14 11.47
N ASN A 263 -16.54 8.29 11.58
CA ASN A 263 -17.01 8.80 12.86
C ASN A 263 -18.15 7.93 13.40
N THR A 264 -19.13 7.58 12.55
CA THR A 264 -20.22 6.65 12.91
C THR A 264 -19.67 5.31 13.38
N LEU A 265 -18.73 4.74 12.65
CA LEU A 265 -18.08 3.49 13.00
C LEU A 265 -17.29 3.60 14.33
N GLY A 266 -16.60 4.72 14.52
CA GLY A 266 -15.88 5.03 15.77
C GLY A 266 -16.82 5.17 16.98
N GLU A 267 -17.99 5.74 16.78
CA GLU A 267 -19.03 5.88 17.79
C GLU A 267 -19.66 4.52 18.12
N MET A 268 -19.95 3.70 17.12
CA MET A 268 -20.47 2.33 17.33
C MET A 268 -19.48 1.46 18.13
N ILE A 269 -18.18 1.58 17.85
CA ILE A 269 -17.14 0.85 18.60
C ILE A 269 -17.02 1.37 20.03
N LYS A 270 -17.17 2.68 20.26
CA LYS A 270 -17.22 3.26 21.62
C LYS A 270 -18.42 2.76 22.40
N GLN A 271 -19.62 2.83 21.82
CA GLN A 271 -20.85 2.35 22.45
C GLN A 271 -20.76 0.88 22.85
N ARG A 272 -20.10 0.04 22.04
CA ARG A 272 -19.85 -1.36 22.40
C ARG A 272 -18.89 -1.53 23.57
N LYS A 273 -17.84 -0.73 23.66
CA LYS A 273 -16.93 -0.77 24.81
C LYS A 273 -17.64 -0.35 26.09
N ASP A 274 -18.57 0.58 25.98
CA ASP A 274 -19.35 1.08 27.13
C ASP A 274 -20.48 0.10 27.53
N MET A 275 -20.95 -0.76 26.61
CA MET A 275 -21.94 -1.84 26.90
C MET A 275 -21.32 -3.13 27.49
N VAL A 276 -20.01 -3.27 27.43
CA VAL A 276 -19.29 -4.41 28.03
C VAL A 276 -18.72 -4.02 29.41
N VAL A 277 -19.60 -3.61 30.33
CA VAL A 277 -19.32 -3.45 31.77
C VAL A 277 -20.65 -3.51 32.50
N PRO A 278 -20.75 -4.18 33.62
CA PRO A 278 -20.11 -5.39 34.12
C PRO A 278 -21.14 -6.50 34.32
N ALA A 279 -20.76 -7.72 34.19
CA ALA A 279 -21.42 -8.78 34.94
C ALA A 279 -20.90 -8.70 36.39
N ASP A 280 -21.67 -8.15 37.28
CA ASP A 280 -21.57 -8.46 38.71
C ASP A 280 -21.78 -9.96 38.84
N PHE A 281 -20.70 -10.70 38.88
CA PHE A 281 -20.71 -12.05 39.41
C PHE A 281 -20.78 -11.90 40.93
N ASP A 282 -22.00 -11.78 41.47
CA ASP A 282 -22.26 -12.16 42.84
C ASP A 282 -21.98 -13.66 42.95
N GLU A 283 -20.87 -14.01 43.57
CA GLU A 283 -20.63 -15.35 44.08
C GLU A 283 -21.68 -15.62 45.17
N PRO A 284 -22.47 -16.68 45.07
CA PRO A 284 -23.26 -17.11 46.22
C PRO A 284 -22.36 -17.72 47.29
N ALA A 285 -22.55 -17.25 48.53
CA ALA A 285 -21.93 -17.71 49.76
C ALA A 285 -22.15 -19.22 50.03
#